data_4afea6514f2508d5bbcc839798072158
#
_entry.id   4afea6514f2508d5bbcc839798072158
#
_cell.length_a   1.000
_cell.length_b   1.000
_cell.length_c   1.000
_cell.angle_alpha   90.00
_cell.angle_beta   90.00
_cell.angle_gamma   90.00
#
_symmetry.space_group_name_H-M   'P 1'
#
loop_
_entity.id
_entity.type
_entity.pdbx_description
1 polymer ?
#
loop_
_entity_poly.entity_id
_entity_poly.type
_entity_poly.pdbx_seq_one_letter_code
_entity_poly.pdbx_strand_id
1 'polypeptide(L)'
;RTNGGSEFCGAVIQDALLDLEWSDNSSDLKMVYIAGNEPFNQGPVDYKEVCKMAKEKDVFINTIFCGDRNQGIKQLWMDGATCSNGDYFNINSNDRVVFIPTPYDDQINKLSMEVNATYVSYGSIGTERKALQMEQDAEAMDQAPAVASMRAKAKTSSNYNNARWDLVDAFIADSTIIQNIDKKDLPKELQGKSEDELNKYVELKIKERKEIQNKISELSVKRDTFIKDERAKDKS
;
A
#
# COMPACT_ATOMS: atom_id res chain seq x y z
N ARG A 1 -3.21 -11.35 -13.40
CA ARG A 1 -2.80 -12.78 -13.38
C ARG A 1 -1.33 -12.83 -13.73
N THR A 2 -0.51 -13.37 -12.85
CA THR A 2 0.86 -13.75 -13.19
C THR A 2 0.81 -15.01 -14.06
N ASN A 3 1.45 -14.98 -15.23
CA ASN A 3 1.67 -16.19 -15.99
C ASN A 3 2.71 -17.01 -15.23
N GLY A 4 2.47 -18.29 -14.99
CA GLY A 4 3.43 -19.17 -14.32
C GLY A 4 4.79 -19.15 -15.05
N GLY A 5 5.86 -19.26 -14.29
CA GLY A 5 7.23 -19.23 -14.80
C GLY A 5 8.22 -19.06 -13.67
N SER A 6 9.51 -18.95 -14.01
CA SER A 6 10.56 -18.73 -13.02
C SER A 6 10.46 -17.32 -12.44
N GLU A 7 10.62 -17.19 -11.12
CA GLU A 7 10.65 -15.92 -10.40
C GLU A 7 12.07 -15.63 -9.95
N PHE A 8 12.65 -14.54 -10.43
CA PHE A 8 14.06 -14.21 -10.21
C PHE A 8 14.25 -13.25 -9.04
N CYS A 9 14.06 -13.75 -7.81
CA CYS A 9 14.15 -12.94 -6.59
C CYS A 9 15.47 -12.16 -6.50
N GLY A 10 16.61 -12.83 -6.80
CA GLY A 10 17.92 -12.18 -6.80
C GLY A 10 17.99 -10.97 -7.75
N ALA A 11 17.51 -11.12 -8.98
CA ALA A 11 17.52 -10.05 -9.97
C ALA A 11 16.63 -8.87 -9.56
N VAL A 12 15.38 -9.15 -9.13
CA VAL A 12 14.45 -8.10 -8.70
C VAL A 12 14.99 -7.31 -7.52
N ILE A 13 15.59 -7.98 -6.53
CA ILE A 13 16.19 -7.29 -5.38
C ILE A 13 17.42 -6.49 -5.82
N GLN A 14 18.24 -7.01 -6.72
CA GLN A 14 19.40 -6.29 -7.28
C GLN A 14 18.96 -5.00 -7.96
N ASP A 15 17.94 -5.06 -8.83
CA ASP A 15 17.40 -3.89 -9.51
C ASP A 15 16.84 -2.87 -8.49
N ALA A 16 16.13 -3.34 -7.46
CA ALA A 16 15.63 -2.46 -6.39
C ALA A 16 16.78 -1.77 -5.64
N LEU A 17 17.91 -2.45 -5.39
CA LEU A 17 19.05 -1.86 -4.70
C LEU A 17 19.83 -0.87 -5.57
N LEU A 18 19.81 -1.03 -6.90
CA LEU A 18 20.57 -0.20 -7.84
C LEU A 18 19.76 0.96 -8.40
N ASP A 19 18.49 0.74 -8.71
CA ASP A 19 17.69 1.68 -9.48
C ASP A 19 16.79 2.58 -8.62
N LEU A 20 16.52 2.19 -7.35
CA LEU A 20 15.75 3.03 -6.44
C LEU A 20 16.66 4.04 -5.72
N GLU A 21 16.12 5.23 -5.51
CA GLU A 21 16.75 6.27 -4.70
C GLU A 21 16.60 5.92 -3.21
N TRP A 22 17.65 5.37 -2.63
CA TRP A 22 17.72 5.06 -1.21
C TRP A 22 18.24 6.27 -0.43
N SER A 23 17.70 6.50 0.80
CA SER A 23 18.22 7.53 1.68
C SER A 23 19.68 7.27 2.08
N ASP A 24 20.52 8.31 2.04
CA ASP A 24 21.89 8.26 2.55
C ASP A 24 21.97 8.41 4.09
N ASN A 25 20.85 8.76 4.73
CA ASN A 25 20.79 8.89 6.17
C ASN A 25 20.75 7.52 6.85
N SER A 26 21.77 7.22 7.65
CA SER A 26 21.90 5.94 8.38
C SER A 26 20.84 5.76 9.48
N SER A 27 20.12 6.81 9.86
CA SER A 27 19.01 6.72 10.82
C SER A 27 17.69 6.31 10.16
N ASP A 28 17.60 6.28 8.83
CA ASP A 28 16.40 5.90 8.11
C ASP A 28 16.32 4.38 7.99
N LEU A 29 15.14 3.84 8.30
CA LEU A 29 14.88 2.41 8.12
C LEU A 29 14.62 2.11 6.65
N LYS A 30 15.49 1.28 6.07
CA LYS A 30 15.43 0.86 4.66
C LYS A 30 15.05 -0.62 4.57
N MET A 31 13.94 -0.94 3.92
CA MET A 31 13.43 -2.31 3.84
C MET A 31 12.91 -2.65 2.45
N VAL A 32 13.18 -3.88 2.02
CA VAL A 32 12.54 -4.55 0.88
C VAL A 32 11.67 -5.66 1.42
N TYR A 33 10.45 -5.77 0.93
CA TYR A 33 9.59 -6.94 1.10
C TYR A 33 9.42 -7.63 -0.24
N ILE A 34 9.76 -8.91 -0.30
CA ILE A 34 9.56 -9.74 -1.48
C ILE A 34 8.67 -10.93 -1.14
N ALA A 35 7.64 -11.15 -1.95
CA ALA A 35 6.70 -12.26 -1.78
C ALA A 35 6.67 -13.14 -3.02
N GLY A 36 6.57 -14.45 -2.84
CA GLY A 36 6.48 -15.42 -3.92
C GLY A 36 6.37 -16.85 -3.41
N ASN A 37 6.40 -17.81 -4.32
CA ASN A 37 6.21 -19.23 -4.01
C ASN A 37 7.19 -20.15 -4.74
N GLU A 38 8.02 -19.61 -5.62
CA GLU A 38 9.06 -20.35 -6.34
C GLU A 38 10.38 -20.37 -5.54
N PRO A 39 11.36 -21.25 -5.85
CA PRO A 39 12.65 -21.27 -5.17
C PRO A 39 13.37 -19.92 -5.24
N PHE A 40 13.82 -19.42 -4.09
CA PHE A 40 14.41 -18.08 -3.94
C PHE A 40 15.69 -17.87 -4.76
N ASN A 41 16.40 -18.97 -5.05
CA ASN A 41 17.67 -18.96 -5.80
C ASN A 41 17.49 -19.14 -7.31
N GLN A 42 16.29 -18.94 -7.86
CA GLN A 42 16.10 -18.99 -9.31
C GLN A 42 16.73 -17.79 -10.01
N GLY A 43 17.13 -18.02 -11.25
CA GLY A 43 17.63 -16.99 -12.15
C GLY A 43 19.15 -16.83 -12.15
N PRO A 44 19.66 -15.90 -12.97
CA PRO A 44 21.10 -15.74 -13.20
C PRO A 44 21.83 -14.97 -12.11
N VAL A 45 21.11 -14.26 -11.23
CA VAL A 45 21.70 -13.42 -10.18
C VAL A 45 21.74 -14.20 -8.87
N ASP A 46 22.93 -14.39 -8.33
CA ASP A 46 23.09 -15.03 -7.03
C ASP A 46 22.59 -14.12 -5.91
N TYR A 47 21.51 -14.54 -5.26
CA TYR A 47 20.91 -13.78 -4.15
C TYR A 47 21.89 -13.58 -2.97
N LYS A 48 22.91 -14.43 -2.80
CA LYS A 48 23.95 -14.25 -1.78
C LYS A 48 24.80 -13.00 -2.03
N GLU A 49 25.11 -12.71 -3.27
CA GLU A 49 25.83 -11.47 -3.63
C GLU A 49 24.91 -10.25 -3.41
N VAL A 50 23.62 -10.39 -3.76
CA VAL A 50 22.64 -9.35 -3.51
C VAL A 50 22.46 -9.06 -2.02
N CYS A 51 22.51 -10.08 -1.16
CA CYS A 51 22.48 -9.90 0.29
C CYS A 51 23.70 -9.09 0.81
N LYS A 52 24.87 -9.25 0.22
CA LYS A 52 26.04 -8.42 0.56
C LYS A 52 25.79 -6.97 0.19
N MET A 53 25.30 -6.72 -1.02
CA MET A 53 24.94 -5.37 -1.48
C MET A 53 23.88 -4.71 -0.57
N ALA A 54 22.88 -5.48 -0.14
CA ALA A 54 21.84 -4.98 0.78
C ALA A 54 22.44 -4.56 2.13
N LYS A 55 23.35 -5.36 2.69
CA LYS A 55 24.07 -5.02 3.93
C LYS A 55 24.92 -3.76 3.80
N GLU A 56 25.62 -3.58 2.69
CA GLU A 56 26.44 -2.40 2.42
C GLU A 56 25.62 -1.11 2.34
N LYS A 57 24.33 -1.23 1.95
CA LYS A 57 23.38 -0.13 1.87
C LYS A 57 22.47 0.02 3.12
N ASP A 58 22.67 -0.81 4.14
CA ASP A 58 21.78 -0.90 5.32
C ASP A 58 20.32 -1.19 4.94
N VAL A 59 20.10 -2.05 3.94
CA VAL A 59 18.76 -2.45 3.50
C VAL A 59 18.43 -3.85 4.02
N PHE A 60 17.33 -3.98 4.77
CA PHE A 60 16.82 -5.27 5.25
C PHE A 60 15.94 -5.90 4.17
N ILE A 61 16.20 -7.15 3.79
CA ILE A 61 15.35 -7.90 2.87
C ILE A 61 14.46 -8.82 3.69
N ASN A 62 13.17 -8.50 3.77
CA ASN A 62 12.16 -9.33 4.39
C ASN A 62 11.50 -10.20 3.32
N THR A 63 11.35 -11.49 3.60
CA THR A 63 10.77 -12.42 2.65
C THR A 63 9.45 -12.98 3.13
N ILE A 64 8.48 -13.17 2.21
CA ILE A 64 7.15 -13.71 2.48
C ILE A 64 6.93 -14.90 1.54
N PHE A 65 7.03 -16.11 2.06
CA PHE A 65 6.72 -17.29 1.25
C PHE A 65 5.21 -17.53 1.20
N CYS A 66 4.65 -17.63 -0.01
CA CYS A 66 3.24 -17.92 -0.23
C CYS A 66 3.02 -19.42 -0.32
N GLY A 67 2.99 -20.11 0.83
CA GLY A 67 2.86 -21.57 0.92
C GLY A 67 3.15 -22.11 2.32
N ASP A 68 3.45 -23.42 2.40
CA ASP A 68 3.86 -24.06 3.65
C ASP A 68 5.20 -23.52 4.17
N ARG A 69 5.27 -23.25 5.48
CA ARG A 69 6.46 -22.68 6.12
C ARG A 69 7.74 -23.50 5.87
N ASN A 70 7.66 -24.82 6.00
CA ASN A 70 8.82 -25.70 5.85
C ASN A 70 9.24 -25.82 4.39
N GLN A 71 8.29 -25.74 3.46
CA GLN A 71 8.59 -25.66 2.04
C GLN A 71 9.36 -24.37 1.72
N GLY A 72 8.92 -23.22 2.24
CA GLY A 72 9.64 -21.96 2.04
C GLY A 72 11.07 -21.99 2.60
N ILE A 73 11.29 -22.62 3.76
CA ILE A 73 12.64 -22.82 4.31
C ILE A 73 13.50 -23.68 3.35
N LYS A 74 12.95 -24.79 2.84
CA LYS A 74 13.67 -25.66 1.88
C LYS A 74 13.96 -24.95 0.56
N GLN A 75 13.10 -24.03 0.16
CA GLN A 75 13.27 -23.21 -1.04
C GLN A 75 14.06 -21.91 -0.80
N LEU A 76 14.79 -21.83 0.32
CA LEU A 76 15.77 -20.78 0.66
C LEU A 76 15.16 -19.39 0.96
N TRP A 77 13.85 -19.27 1.19
CA TRP A 77 13.24 -18.00 1.52
C TRP A 77 13.69 -17.46 2.88
N MET A 78 13.82 -18.35 3.89
CA MET A 78 14.37 -17.98 5.19
C MET A 78 15.84 -17.56 5.09
N ASP A 79 16.63 -18.25 4.28
CA ASP A 79 18.01 -17.91 4.04
C ASP A 79 18.16 -16.57 3.31
N GLY A 80 17.29 -16.30 2.32
CA GLY A 80 17.20 -15.02 1.61
C GLY A 80 16.89 -13.82 2.50
N ALA A 81 16.11 -14.02 3.57
CA ALA A 81 15.87 -12.99 4.57
C ALA A 81 17.06 -12.81 5.51
N THR A 82 17.49 -13.91 6.16
CA THR A 82 18.51 -13.86 7.21
C THR A 82 19.88 -13.41 6.70
N CYS A 83 20.19 -13.65 5.42
CA CYS A 83 21.45 -13.21 4.81
C CYS A 83 21.60 -11.67 4.72
N SER A 84 20.50 -10.91 4.88
CA SER A 84 20.50 -9.43 4.91
C SER A 84 20.00 -8.86 6.24
N ASN A 85 19.97 -9.68 7.30
CA ASN A 85 19.43 -9.35 8.62
C ASN A 85 17.90 -9.06 8.62
N GLY A 86 17.17 -9.50 7.60
CA GLY A 86 15.71 -9.38 7.53
C GLY A 86 14.99 -10.58 8.12
N ASP A 87 13.68 -10.51 8.12
CA ASP A 87 12.78 -11.51 8.68
C ASP A 87 12.10 -12.37 7.61
N TYR A 88 11.89 -13.64 7.93
CA TYR A 88 11.16 -14.60 7.12
C TYR A 88 9.73 -14.74 7.61
N PHE A 89 8.78 -14.50 6.74
CA PHE A 89 7.36 -14.71 6.95
C PHE A 89 6.82 -15.76 5.99
N ASN A 90 5.68 -16.35 6.32
CA ASN A 90 4.93 -17.14 5.36
C ASN A 90 3.42 -16.88 5.46
N ILE A 91 2.76 -16.99 4.31
CA ILE A 91 1.30 -16.98 4.18
C ILE A 91 0.92 -18.32 3.60
N ASN A 92 0.34 -19.20 4.42
CA ASN A 92 -0.15 -20.48 3.92
C ASN A 92 -1.45 -20.24 3.11
N SER A 93 -1.37 -20.40 1.81
CA SER A 93 -2.51 -20.21 0.91
C SER A 93 -3.67 -21.21 1.15
N ASN A 94 -3.40 -22.31 1.88
CA ASN A 94 -4.41 -23.28 2.26
C ASN A 94 -5.12 -22.91 3.57
N ASP A 95 -4.58 -21.97 4.34
CA ASP A 95 -5.22 -21.50 5.56
C ASP A 95 -6.36 -20.55 5.18
N ARG A 96 -7.57 -20.90 5.59
CA ARG A 96 -8.71 -20.01 5.39
C ARG A 96 -8.56 -18.79 6.30
N VAL A 97 -8.47 -17.62 5.68
CA VAL A 97 -8.58 -16.37 6.44
C VAL A 97 -10.03 -16.25 6.91
N VAL A 98 -10.25 -16.44 8.20
CA VAL A 98 -11.56 -16.22 8.81
C VAL A 98 -11.71 -14.73 9.10
N PHE A 99 -12.54 -14.06 8.29
CA PHE A 99 -12.93 -12.69 8.55
C PHE A 99 -14.06 -12.68 9.57
N ILE A 100 -13.88 -11.96 10.67
CA ILE A 100 -14.92 -11.73 11.67
C ILE A 100 -15.72 -10.50 11.23
N PRO A 101 -16.98 -10.66 10.82
CA PRO A 101 -17.84 -9.52 10.50
C PRO A 101 -18.05 -8.66 11.74
N THR A 102 -18.06 -7.36 11.56
CA THR A 102 -18.28 -6.42 12.66
C THR A 102 -19.44 -5.47 12.37
N PRO A 103 -20.11 -4.95 13.39
CA PRO A 103 -21.18 -3.96 13.19
C PRO A 103 -20.69 -2.61 12.64
N TYR A 104 -19.38 -2.45 12.47
CA TYR A 104 -18.74 -1.23 11.98
C TYR A 104 -18.36 -1.30 10.49
N ASP A 105 -18.33 -2.50 9.89
CA ASP A 105 -17.83 -2.69 8.52
C ASP A 105 -18.62 -1.88 7.49
N ASP A 106 -19.95 -1.92 7.54
CA ASP A 106 -20.78 -1.19 6.57
C ASP A 106 -20.57 0.32 6.63
N GLN A 107 -20.43 0.88 7.84
CA GLN A 107 -20.20 2.31 8.02
C GLN A 107 -18.80 2.72 7.55
N ILE A 108 -17.79 1.93 7.85
CA ILE A 108 -16.41 2.16 7.36
C ILE A 108 -16.39 2.11 5.83
N ASN A 109 -17.05 1.13 5.23
CA ASN A 109 -17.08 0.95 3.77
C ASN A 109 -17.81 2.11 3.07
N LYS A 110 -18.91 2.61 3.65
CA LYS A 110 -19.59 3.80 3.16
C LYS A 110 -18.68 5.04 3.21
N LEU A 111 -18.00 5.26 4.32
CA LEU A 111 -17.03 6.36 4.46
C LEU A 111 -15.85 6.21 3.49
N SER A 112 -15.40 4.98 3.16
CA SER A 112 -14.37 4.74 2.14
C SER A 112 -14.80 5.21 0.76
N MET A 113 -16.07 5.03 0.39
CA MET A 113 -16.61 5.58 -0.86
C MET A 113 -16.65 7.12 -0.83
N GLU A 114 -16.99 7.71 0.31
CA GLU A 114 -16.97 9.16 0.50
C GLU A 114 -15.55 9.73 0.37
N VAL A 115 -14.52 9.04 0.91
CA VAL A 115 -13.12 9.42 0.69
C VAL A 115 -12.78 9.44 -0.80
N ASN A 116 -13.26 8.47 -1.59
CA ASN A 116 -12.99 8.42 -3.02
C ASN A 116 -13.52 9.65 -3.78
N ALA A 117 -14.62 10.25 -3.32
CA ALA A 117 -15.16 11.49 -3.88
C ALA A 117 -14.29 12.72 -3.58
N THR A 118 -13.36 12.63 -2.64
CA THR A 118 -12.44 13.73 -2.32
C THR A 118 -11.17 13.75 -3.17
N TYR A 119 -10.85 12.66 -3.90
CA TYR A 119 -9.69 12.62 -4.79
C TYR A 119 -9.96 13.41 -6.07
N VAL A 120 -9.04 14.31 -6.38
CA VAL A 120 -9.07 15.20 -7.55
C VAL A 120 -7.96 14.78 -8.49
N SER A 121 -8.29 13.97 -9.50
CA SER A 121 -7.31 13.49 -10.48
C SER A 121 -6.72 14.63 -11.29
N TYR A 122 -5.39 14.66 -11.48
CA TYR A 122 -4.70 15.63 -12.33
C TYR A 122 -3.56 14.96 -13.10
N GLY A 123 -3.09 15.66 -14.15
CA GLY A 123 -2.03 15.16 -15.02
C GLY A 123 -2.48 14.04 -15.95
N SER A 124 -1.58 13.59 -16.80
CA SER A 124 -1.86 12.59 -17.84
C SER A 124 -2.32 11.23 -17.32
N ILE A 125 -1.88 10.85 -16.12
CA ILE A 125 -2.18 9.55 -15.51
C ILE A 125 -3.29 9.61 -14.47
N GLY A 126 -3.76 10.81 -14.10
CA GLY A 126 -4.64 11.00 -12.94
C GLY A 126 -5.95 10.24 -13.03
N THR A 127 -6.61 10.29 -14.19
CA THR A 127 -7.89 9.59 -14.41
C THR A 127 -7.73 8.07 -14.32
N GLU A 128 -6.70 7.51 -14.94
CA GLU A 128 -6.40 6.08 -14.91
C GLU A 128 -6.10 5.61 -13.47
N ARG A 129 -5.25 6.34 -12.75
CA ARG A 129 -4.87 6.01 -11.38
C ARG A 129 -6.04 6.06 -10.41
N LYS A 130 -6.93 7.06 -10.58
CA LYS A 130 -8.18 7.12 -9.80
C LYS A 130 -9.09 5.92 -10.10
N ALA A 131 -9.23 5.53 -11.36
CA ALA A 131 -10.01 4.37 -11.76
C ALA A 131 -9.46 3.07 -11.16
N LEU A 132 -8.14 2.85 -11.23
CA LEU A 132 -7.47 1.70 -10.61
C LEU A 132 -7.67 1.65 -9.09
N GLN A 133 -7.64 2.79 -8.40
CA GLN A 133 -7.91 2.84 -6.97
C GLN A 133 -9.35 2.40 -6.66
N MET A 134 -10.32 2.87 -7.45
CA MET A 134 -11.73 2.49 -7.28
C MET A 134 -11.97 1.01 -7.59
N GLU A 135 -11.30 0.46 -8.59
CA GLU A 135 -11.32 -0.97 -8.93
C GLU A 135 -10.80 -1.82 -7.76
N GLN A 136 -9.66 -1.45 -7.19
CA GLN A 136 -9.11 -2.14 -6.01
C GLN A 136 -10.03 -2.06 -4.78
N ASP A 137 -10.77 -0.97 -4.60
CA ASP A 137 -11.76 -0.84 -3.54
C ASP A 137 -12.96 -1.78 -3.79
N ALA A 138 -13.40 -1.91 -5.04
CA ALA A 138 -14.47 -2.81 -5.44
C ALA A 138 -14.06 -4.29 -5.26
N GLU A 139 -12.87 -4.67 -5.70
CA GLU A 139 -12.32 -6.02 -5.51
C GLU A 139 -12.22 -6.39 -4.02
N ALA A 140 -11.79 -5.45 -3.17
CA ALA A 140 -11.74 -5.68 -1.73
C ALA A 140 -13.15 -5.91 -1.13
N MET A 141 -14.16 -5.19 -1.63
CA MET A 141 -15.57 -5.37 -1.21
C MET A 141 -16.11 -6.71 -1.69
N ASP A 142 -15.80 -7.13 -2.92
CA ASP A 142 -16.24 -8.41 -3.50
C ASP A 142 -15.64 -9.62 -2.74
N GLN A 143 -14.42 -9.47 -2.19
CA GLN A 143 -13.85 -10.50 -1.33
C GLN A 143 -14.60 -10.64 -0.01
N ALA A 144 -14.72 -9.56 0.74
CA ALA A 144 -15.53 -9.48 1.96
C ALA A 144 -15.60 -8.02 2.45
N PRO A 145 -16.72 -7.58 3.07
CA PRO A 145 -16.83 -6.27 3.71
C PRO A 145 -15.70 -5.97 4.70
N ALA A 146 -15.22 -7.00 5.41
CA ALA A 146 -14.10 -6.90 6.33
C ALA A 146 -12.78 -6.55 5.65
N VAL A 147 -12.53 -7.04 4.42
CA VAL A 147 -11.35 -6.70 3.60
C VAL A 147 -11.41 -5.25 3.15
N ALA A 148 -12.58 -4.81 2.67
CA ALA A 148 -12.81 -3.41 2.30
C ALA A 148 -12.60 -2.46 3.49
N SER A 149 -13.05 -2.84 4.70
CA SER A 149 -12.82 -2.06 5.92
C SER A 149 -11.34 -1.95 6.29
N MET A 150 -10.56 -3.03 6.11
CA MET A 150 -9.10 -3.00 6.31
C MET A 150 -8.41 -2.08 5.31
N ARG A 151 -8.83 -2.12 4.05
CA ARG A 151 -8.32 -1.22 3.00
C ARG A 151 -8.72 0.24 3.29
N ALA A 152 -9.95 0.50 3.73
CA ALA A 152 -10.39 1.83 4.16
C ALA A 152 -9.49 2.40 5.27
N LYS A 153 -9.16 1.57 6.29
CA LYS A 153 -8.23 1.93 7.35
C LYS A 153 -6.84 2.28 6.80
N ALA A 154 -6.31 1.51 5.85
CA ALA A 154 -5.01 1.79 5.23
C ALA A 154 -4.99 3.17 4.54
N LYS A 155 -6.10 3.59 3.92
CA LYS A 155 -6.25 4.91 3.27
C LYS A 155 -6.28 6.10 4.26
N THR A 156 -6.37 5.86 5.57
CA THR A 156 -6.23 6.91 6.59
C THR A 156 -4.79 7.12 7.06
N SER A 157 -3.88 6.25 6.66
CA SER A 157 -2.46 6.33 7.01
C SER A 157 -1.78 7.50 6.27
N SER A 158 -0.84 8.17 6.94
CA SER A 158 0.03 9.18 6.32
C SER A 158 0.90 8.63 5.19
N ASN A 159 1.14 7.30 5.20
CA ASN A 159 1.90 6.64 4.14
C ASN A 159 1.07 6.41 2.85
N TYR A 160 -0.26 6.55 2.92
CA TYR A 160 -1.12 6.48 1.74
C TYR A 160 -1.16 7.84 1.07
N ASN A 161 -0.19 8.08 0.18
CA ASN A 161 0.00 9.35 -0.52
C ASN A 161 -0.12 9.16 -2.02
N ASN A 162 -0.94 9.99 -2.65
CA ASN A 162 -1.24 9.96 -4.08
C ASN A 162 -0.83 11.25 -4.81
N ALA A 163 0.12 12.02 -4.27
CA ALA A 163 0.53 13.32 -4.80
C ALA A 163 0.93 13.30 -6.29
N ARG A 164 1.29 12.13 -6.85
CA ARG A 164 1.63 11.99 -8.27
C ARG A 164 0.43 12.11 -9.22
N TRP A 165 -0.81 11.97 -8.70
CA TRP A 165 -2.02 11.96 -9.52
C TRP A 165 -3.25 12.59 -8.85
N ASP A 166 -3.21 12.83 -7.55
CA ASP A 166 -4.27 13.49 -6.77
C ASP A 166 -3.83 14.89 -6.36
N LEU A 167 -4.54 15.90 -6.85
CA LEU A 167 -4.22 17.31 -6.62
C LEU A 167 -4.29 17.69 -5.13
N VAL A 168 -5.14 17.01 -4.35
CA VAL A 168 -5.27 17.28 -2.91
C VAL A 168 -4.01 16.85 -2.17
N ASP A 169 -3.51 15.64 -2.40
CA ASP A 169 -2.26 15.17 -1.79
C ASP A 169 -1.05 15.96 -2.31
N ALA A 170 -1.05 16.32 -3.60
CA ALA A 170 0.01 17.14 -4.18
C ALA A 170 0.06 18.55 -3.56
N PHE A 171 -1.10 19.17 -3.32
CA PHE A 171 -1.19 20.48 -2.65
C PHE A 171 -0.75 20.42 -1.19
N ILE A 172 -1.04 19.31 -0.48
CA ILE A 172 -0.55 19.10 0.90
C ILE A 172 0.99 19.01 0.90
N ALA A 173 1.57 18.35 -0.10
CA ALA A 173 3.01 18.23 -0.23
C ALA A 173 3.69 19.54 -0.65
N ASP A 174 3.08 20.26 -1.60
CA ASP A 174 3.55 21.54 -2.11
C ASP A 174 2.37 22.42 -2.55
N SER A 175 2.04 23.44 -1.75
CA SER A 175 0.92 24.35 -2.06
C SER A 175 1.14 25.21 -3.31
N THR A 176 2.37 25.32 -3.80
CA THR A 176 2.68 26.09 -5.01
C THR A 176 2.26 25.36 -6.30
N ILE A 177 1.83 24.10 -6.22
CA ILE A 177 1.40 23.31 -7.37
C ILE A 177 0.28 24.01 -8.17
N ILE A 178 -0.64 24.72 -7.49
CA ILE A 178 -1.75 25.42 -8.16
C ILE A 178 -1.25 26.52 -9.10
N GLN A 179 -0.12 27.15 -8.80
CA GLN A 179 0.48 28.21 -9.61
C GLN A 179 1.21 27.63 -10.85
N ASN A 180 1.71 26.40 -10.71
CA ASN A 180 2.59 25.78 -11.70
C ASN A 180 1.88 24.74 -12.60
N ILE A 181 0.67 24.29 -12.23
CA ILE A 181 -0.06 23.27 -12.98
C ILE A 181 -0.63 23.83 -14.27
N ASP A 182 -0.47 23.11 -15.37
CA ASP A 182 -1.16 23.45 -16.62
C ASP A 182 -2.67 23.18 -16.45
N LYS A 183 -3.50 24.17 -16.75
CA LYS A 183 -4.97 24.05 -16.61
C LYS A 183 -5.57 22.88 -17.39
N LYS A 184 -4.93 22.48 -18.51
CA LYS A 184 -5.37 21.31 -19.29
C LYS A 184 -5.22 19.99 -18.55
N ASP A 185 -4.31 19.94 -17.54
CA ASP A 185 -4.07 18.77 -16.70
C ASP A 185 -5.06 18.63 -15.55
N LEU A 186 -5.94 19.63 -15.37
CA LEU A 186 -7.01 19.61 -14.40
C LEU A 186 -8.28 18.94 -14.97
N PRO A 187 -9.16 18.40 -14.11
CA PRO A 187 -10.52 18.03 -14.51
C PRO A 187 -11.25 19.17 -15.20
N LYS A 188 -12.06 18.87 -16.21
CA LYS A 188 -12.73 19.87 -17.05
C LYS A 188 -13.48 20.94 -16.25
N GLU A 189 -14.13 20.54 -15.17
CA GLU A 189 -14.88 21.41 -14.26
C GLU A 189 -14.00 22.41 -13.48
N LEU A 190 -12.69 22.19 -13.44
CA LEU A 190 -11.73 23.03 -12.73
C LEU A 190 -10.91 23.94 -13.67
N GLN A 191 -10.84 23.62 -14.97
CA GLN A 191 -9.99 24.33 -15.95
C GLN A 191 -10.32 25.82 -16.08
N GLY A 192 -11.59 26.21 -15.87
CA GLY A 192 -12.05 27.61 -15.93
C GLY A 192 -11.85 28.43 -14.66
N LYS A 193 -11.38 27.81 -13.56
CA LYS A 193 -11.24 28.48 -12.28
C LYS A 193 -9.99 29.34 -12.20
N SER A 194 -10.08 30.43 -11.42
CA SER A 194 -8.92 31.21 -10.98
C SER A 194 -8.08 30.45 -9.97
N GLU A 195 -6.84 30.87 -9.72
CA GLU A 195 -5.98 30.30 -8.69
C GLU A 195 -6.63 30.35 -7.29
N ASP A 196 -7.25 31.47 -6.95
CA ASP A 196 -7.95 31.61 -5.67
C ASP A 196 -9.13 30.65 -5.52
N GLU A 197 -9.87 30.40 -6.60
CA GLU A 197 -10.97 29.44 -6.59
C GLU A 197 -10.47 28.00 -6.51
N LEU A 198 -9.33 27.68 -7.16
CA LEU A 198 -8.70 26.38 -7.07
C LEU A 198 -8.17 26.13 -5.66
N ASN A 199 -7.48 27.08 -5.07
CA ASN A 199 -6.99 26.99 -3.68
C ASN A 199 -8.14 26.70 -2.71
N LYS A 200 -9.21 27.49 -2.75
CA LYS A 200 -10.40 27.27 -1.92
C LYS A 200 -11.05 25.90 -2.14
N TYR A 201 -11.11 25.45 -3.39
CA TYR A 201 -11.66 24.16 -3.73
C TYR A 201 -10.83 23.00 -3.13
N VAL A 202 -9.50 23.08 -3.29
CA VAL A 202 -8.59 22.05 -2.75
C VAL A 202 -8.58 22.06 -1.23
N GLU A 203 -8.56 23.23 -0.59
CA GLU A 203 -8.65 23.36 0.88
C GLU A 203 -9.95 22.76 1.43
N LEU A 204 -11.07 22.96 0.73
CA LEU A 204 -12.34 22.31 1.09
C LEU A 204 -12.22 20.79 1.01
N LYS A 205 -11.61 20.26 -0.07
CA LYS A 205 -11.41 18.81 -0.24
C LYS A 205 -10.46 18.23 0.81
N ILE A 206 -9.43 18.94 1.22
CA ILE A 206 -8.54 18.57 2.34
C ILE A 206 -9.37 18.42 3.63
N LYS A 207 -10.19 19.41 3.94
CA LYS A 207 -11.03 19.39 5.14
C LYS A 207 -12.01 18.22 5.13
N GLU A 208 -12.75 18.04 4.03
CA GLU A 208 -13.69 16.93 3.84
C GLU A 208 -12.99 15.58 4.04
N ARG A 209 -11.85 15.37 3.36
CA ARG A 209 -11.05 14.13 3.45
C ARG A 209 -10.62 13.85 4.88
N LYS A 210 -10.07 14.85 5.57
CA LYS A 210 -9.59 14.70 6.95
C LYS A 210 -10.73 14.34 7.92
N GLU A 211 -11.89 14.97 7.78
CA GLU A 211 -13.07 14.65 8.59
C GLU A 211 -13.53 13.19 8.39
N ILE A 212 -13.56 12.72 7.14
CA ILE A 212 -13.95 11.34 6.82
C ILE A 212 -12.89 10.36 7.33
N GLN A 213 -11.60 10.63 7.11
CA GLN A 213 -10.50 9.79 7.59
C GLN A 213 -10.48 9.67 9.11
N ASN A 214 -10.78 10.73 9.84
CA ASN A 214 -10.90 10.69 11.30
C ASN A 214 -12.03 9.74 11.73
N LYS A 215 -13.20 9.81 11.10
CA LYS A 215 -14.32 8.90 11.38
C LYS A 215 -13.98 7.44 11.09
N ILE A 216 -13.29 7.17 9.96
CA ILE A 216 -12.82 5.81 9.64
C ILE A 216 -11.84 5.33 10.72
N SER A 217 -10.92 6.16 11.16
CA SER A 217 -9.95 5.81 12.20
C SER A 217 -10.61 5.48 13.53
N GLU A 218 -11.57 6.28 13.97
CA GLU A 218 -12.35 6.02 15.19
C GLU A 218 -13.14 4.71 15.12
N LEU A 219 -13.81 4.45 13.99
CA LEU A 219 -14.55 3.21 13.78
C LEU A 219 -13.62 2.01 13.67
N SER A 220 -12.44 2.19 13.08
CA SER A 220 -11.42 1.13 12.97
C SER A 220 -10.91 0.69 14.34
N VAL A 221 -10.72 1.61 15.28
CA VAL A 221 -10.35 1.26 16.67
C VAL A 221 -11.45 0.42 17.34
N LYS A 222 -12.72 0.81 17.18
CA LYS A 222 -13.86 0.04 17.71
C LYS A 222 -13.96 -1.35 17.07
N ARG A 223 -13.73 -1.41 15.75
CA ARG A 223 -13.67 -2.66 14.98
C ARG A 223 -12.58 -3.59 15.48
N ASP A 224 -11.38 -3.09 15.67
CA ASP A 224 -10.24 -3.87 16.14
C ASP A 224 -10.48 -4.42 17.56
N THR A 225 -11.09 -3.62 18.42
CA THR A 225 -11.48 -4.05 19.77
C THR A 225 -12.51 -5.18 19.71
N PHE A 226 -13.56 -5.02 18.90
CA PHE A 226 -14.58 -6.04 18.70
C PHE A 226 -13.98 -7.37 18.23
N ILE A 227 -13.11 -7.33 17.20
CA ILE A 227 -12.43 -8.53 16.67
C ILE A 227 -11.57 -9.20 17.75
N LYS A 228 -10.86 -8.41 18.57
CA LYS A 228 -10.05 -8.94 19.67
C LYS A 228 -10.91 -9.67 20.70
N ASP A 229 -12.06 -9.11 21.05
CA ASP A 229 -12.97 -9.68 22.03
C ASP A 229 -13.63 -10.96 21.49
N GLU A 230 -14.06 -10.99 20.23
CA GLU A 230 -14.60 -12.20 19.58
C GLU A 230 -13.56 -13.32 19.53
N ARG A 231 -12.32 -13.02 19.13
CA ARG A 231 -11.23 -14.02 19.14
C ARG A 231 -10.87 -14.55 20.52
N ALA A 232 -11.11 -13.77 21.56
CA ALA A 232 -10.88 -14.22 22.93
C ALA A 232 -11.95 -15.24 23.40
N LYS A 233 -13.21 -15.09 22.92
CA LYS A 233 -14.30 -16.03 23.19
C LYS A 233 -14.10 -17.40 22.54
N ASP A 234 -13.52 -17.44 21.31
CA ASP A 234 -13.27 -18.69 20.60
C ASP A 234 -12.12 -19.52 21.23
N LYS A 235 -11.33 -18.93 22.12
CA LYS A 235 -10.20 -19.61 22.81
C LYS A 235 -10.56 -20.13 24.20
N SER A 236 -11.76 -19.87 24.69
CA SER A 236 -12.28 -20.31 25.98
C SER A 236 -13.29 -21.43 25.82
#